data_95a9556b6d2504ebb0b1a28f7dd2b591
#
_entry.id   95a9556b6d2504ebb0b1a28f7dd2b591
#
_cell.length_a   1.000
_cell.length_b   1.000
_cell.length_c   1.000
_cell.angle_alpha   90.00
_cell.angle_beta   90.00
_cell.angle_gamma   90.00
#
_symmetry.space_group_name_H-M   'P 1'
#
loop_
_entity.id
_entity.type
_entity.pdbx_description
1 polymer ?
#
loop_
_entity_poly.entity_id
_entity_poly.type
_entity_poly.pdbx_seq_one_letter_code
_entity_poly.pdbx_strand_id
1 'polypeptide(L)'
;MKKIIYTIAFVFLLANTSCQKNQEARKPIANSSGSFMKQSVDRNKKLIAGEEAEIARVIRQNKRVKFIASTKGFWYSYIATNTKDTLTPKKGDVALFDYEVKDLKGRIIYSQSELGPQTYFVDKQNIMMGLRDGIKLMHRNEKINFLFTSAITYGYHGDNKKIGTNKPLLCIVTLRDFMSEANYDQKMKANSTSDSTTQNDSIIN
;
A
#
# COMPACT_ATOMS: atom_id res chain seq x y z
N MET A 1 62.22 -24.86 56.03
CA MET A 1 60.89 -24.29 56.09
C MET A 1 60.81 -22.82 55.60
N LYS A 2 61.65 -21.92 56.08
CA LYS A 2 61.68 -20.49 55.69
C LYS A 2 61.87 -20.26 54.17
N LYS A 3 62.71 -21.02 53.49
CA LYS A 3 62.95 -20.85 52.01
C LYS A 3 61.75 -21.25 51.17
N ILE A 4 60.95 -22.20 51.59
CA ILE A 4 59.72 -22.66 50.88
C ILE A 4 58.62 -21.57 50.97
N ILE A 5 58.53 -20.91 52.12
CA ILE A 5 57.59 -19.79 52.32
C ILE A 5 57.90 -18.62 51.41
N TYR A 6 59.18 -18.27 51.21
CA TYR A 6 59.55 -17.18 50.30
C TYR A 6 59.28 -17.51 48.81
N THR A 7 59.49 -18.76 48.43
CA THR A 7 59.18 -19.17 47.04
C THR A 7 57.67 -19.16 46.76
N ILE A 8 56.85 -19.57 47.72
CA ILE A 8 55.35 -19.52 47.58
C ILE A 8 54.90 -18.04 47.55
N ALA A 9 55.46 -17.18 48.41
CA ALA A 9 55.12 -15.76 48.40
C ALA A 9 55.54 -15.05 47.10
N PHE A 10 56.67 -15.44 46.49
CA PHE A 10 57.15 -14.89 45.22
C PHE A 10 56.29 -15.31 44.03
N VAL A 11 55.76 -16.57 43.99
CA VAL A 11 54.84 -17.06 42.97
C VAL A 11 53.49 -16.39 43.08
N PHE A 12 53.05 -16.07 44.30
CA PHE A 12 51.76 -15.36 44.52
C PHE A 12 51.83 -13.89 44.09
N LEU A 13 52.99 -13.27 44.12
CA LEU A 13 53.18 -11.88 43.66
C LEU A 13 53.17 -11.74 42.14
N LEU A 14 53.54 -12.80 41.41
CA LEU A 14 53.55 -12.80 39.93
C LEU A 14 52.16 -13.08 39.32
N ALA A 15 51.22 -13.57 40.07
CA ALA A 15 49.87 -13.91 39.59
C ALA A 15 48.92 -12.71 39.39
N ASN A 16 49.32 -11.49 39.85
CA ASN A 16 48.44 -10.31 39.83
C ASN A 16 48.71 -9.34 38.67
N THR A 17 49.52 -9.69 37.67
CA THR A 17 49.73 -8.84 36.48
C THR A 17 48.82 -9.24 35.31
N SER A 18 47.55 -9.53 35.60
CA SER A 18 46.52 -9.62 34.55
C SER A 18 46.10 -8.20 34.17
N CYS A 19 46.83 -7.57 33.25
CA CYS A 19 46.38 -6.37 32.57
C CYS A 19 45.14 -6.70 31.75
N GLN A 20 43.95 -6.48 32.33
CA GLN A 20 42.72 -6.32 31.53
C GLN A 20 42.89 -5.07 30.67
N LYS A 21 43.27 -5.26 29.41
CA LYS A 21 43.05 -4.22 28.41
C LYS A 21 41.53 -3.95 28.37
N ASN A 22 41.14 -2.79 28.90
CA ASN A 22 39.78 -2.28 28.68
C ASN A 22 39.55 -2.28 27.14
N GLN A 23 38.70 -3.19 26.68
CA GLN A 23 38.24 -3.19 25.30
C GLN A 23 37.44 -1.90 25.11
N GLU A 24 38.07 -0.88 24.52
CA GLU A 24 37.33 0.32 24.13
C GLU A 24 36.12 -0.13 23.30
N ALA A 25 34.94 0.31 23.72
CA ALA A 25 33.73 0.10 22.97
C ALA A 25 33.97 0.58 21.54
N ARG A 26 33.85 -0.31 20.57
CA ARG A 26 33.99 0.03 19.15
C ARG A 26 33.08 1.21 18.86
N LYS A 27 33.67 2.36 18.52
CA LYS A 27 32.89 3.50 18.04
C LYS A 27 32.07 3.02 16.86
N PRO A 28 30.73 3.29 16.81
CA PRO A 28 29.93 2.93 15.65
C PRO A 28 30.59 3.54 14.41
N ILE A 29 30.99 2.71 13.48
CA ILE A 29 31.46 3.17 12.17
C ILE A 29 30.21 3.69 11.49
N ALA A 30 29.94 4.99 11.63
CA ALA A 30 28.97 5.68 10.82
C ALA A 30 29.55 5.75 9.41
N ASN A 31 29.39 4.68 8.65
CA ASN A 31 29.51 4.78 7.20
C ASN A 31 28.54 5.86 6.76
N SER A 32 29.05 6.91 6.12
CA SER A 32 28.26 8.05 5.69
C SER A 32 27.02 7.54 4.93
N SER A 33 25.87 7.51 5.59
CA SER A 33 24.59 7.08 5.01
C SER A 33 24.19 7.92 3.80
N GLY A 34 24.83 9.08 3.60
CA GLY A 34 24.56 10.01 2.54
C GLY A 34 24.78 9.47 1.13
N SER A 35 25.85 8.71 0.89
CA SER A 35 26.10 8.11 -0.44
C SER A 35 25.13 6.97 -0.74
N PHE A 36 24.83 6.13 0.24
CA PHE A 36 23.88 5.02 0.11
C PHE A 36 22.45 5.54 -0.12
N MET A 37 22.03 6.55 0.65
CA MET A 37 20.72 7.19 0.49
C MET A 37 20.59 7.82 -0.89
N LYS A 38 21.59 8.56 -1.34
CA LYS A 38 21.61 9.17 -2.68
C LYS A 38 21.47 8.11 -3.78
N GLN A 39 22.24 7.03 -3.71
CA GLN A 39 22.19 5.93 -4.66
C GLN A 39 20.82 5.25 -4.68
N SER A 40 20.19 5.06 -3.51
CA SER A 40 18.84 4.50 -3.40
C SER A 40 17.78 5.41 -4.02
N VAL A 41 17.86 6.72 -3.78
CA VAL A 41 16.97 7.72 -4.39
C VAL A 41 17.13 7.74 -5.90
N ASP A 42 18.35 7.74 -6.42
CA ASP A 42 18.62 7.77 -7.86
C ASP A 42 18.11 6.49 -8.55
N ARG A 43 18.29 5.33 -7.92
CA ARG A 43 17.73 4.05 -8.40
C ARG A 43 16.21 4.10 -8.46
N ASN A 44 15.54 4.59 -7.40
CA ASN A 44 14.08 4.69 -7.37
C ASN A 44 13.55 5.68 -8.41
N LYS A 45 14.22 6.82 -8.61
CA LYS A 45 13.87 7.78 -9.66
C LYS A 45 13.95 7.14 -11.06
N LYS A 46 15.02 6.39 -11.34
CA LYS A 46 15.18 5.68 -12.63
C LYS A 46 14.08 4.63 -12.84
N LEU A 47 13.73 3.89 -11.77
CA LEU A 47 12.65 2.91 -11.81
C LEU A 47 11.31 3.57 -12.17
N ILE A 48 10.93 4.61 -11.43
CA ILE A 48 9.66 5.33 -11.65
C ILE A 48 9.63 5.93 -13.06
N ALA A 49 10.71 6.57 -13.50
CA ALA A 49 10.79 7.12 -14.86
C ALA A 49 10.63 6.05 -15.95
N GLY A 50 11.16 4.83 -15.73
CA GLY A 50 10.96 3.69 -16.61
C GLY A 50 9.50 3.23 -16.68
N GLU A 51 8.83 3.15 -15.53
CA GLU A 51 7.41 2.80 -15.43
C GLU A 51 6.51 3.88 -16.07
N GLU A 52 6.81 5.16 -15.84
CA GLU A 52 6.10 6.27 -16.47
C GLU A 52 6.25 6.25 -18.00
N ALA A 53 7.44 5.91 -18.51
CA ALA A 53 7.66 5.75 -19.94
C ALA A 53 6.85 4.58 -20.52
N GLU A 54 6.71 3.48 -19.78
CA GLU A 54 5.85 2.35 -20.16
C GLU A 54 4.38 2.74 -20.18
N ILE A 55 3.90 3.42 -19.15
CA ILE A 55 2.53 3.97 -19.07
C ILE A 55 2.28 4.94 -20.25
N ALA A 56 3.22 5.85 -20.49
CA ALA A 56 3.11 6.78 -21.61
C ALA A 56 3.02 6.07 -22.96
N ARG A 57 3.70 4.93 -23.12
CA ARG A 57 3.58 4.08 -24.32
C ARG A 57 2.17 3.49 -24.43
N VAL A 58 1.61 2.96 -23.34
CA VAL A 58 0.24 2.44 -23.30
C VAL A 58 -0.77 3.53 -23.67
N ILE A 59 -0.61 4.73 -23.13
CA ILE A 59 -1.47 5.88 -23.45
C ILE A 59 -1.39 6.22 -24.95
N ARG A 60 -0.18 6.30 -25.53
CA ARG A 60 0.00 6.59 -26.96
C ARG A 60 -0.60 5.53 -27.88
N GLN A 61 -0.58 4.26 -27.46
CA GLN A 61 -1.17 3.16 -28.25
C GLN A 61 -2.70 3.19 -28.21
N ASN A 62 -3.30 3.75 -27.14
CA ASN A 62 -4.76 3.83 -26.96
C ASN A 62 -5.33 5.19 -27.39
N LYS A 63 -5.10 5.62 -28.61
CA LYS A 63 -5.50 6.94 -29.13
C LYS A 63 -6.98 7.27 -29.00
N ARG A 64 -7.85 6.25 -28.87
CA ARG A 64 -9.30 6.43 -28.70
C ARG A 64 -9.70 6.79 -27.27
N VAL A 65 -8.79 6.62 -26.30
CA VAL A 65 -9.03 6.86 -24.88
C VAL A 65 -8.27 8.11 -24.45
N LYS A 66 -8.99 9.10 -23.94
CA LYS A 66 -8.36 10.32 -23.41
C LYS A 66 -7.94 10.10 -21.96
N PHE A 67 -6.65 9.92 -21.73
CA PHE A 67 -6.09 9.90 -20.39
C PHE A 67 -5.78 11.30 -19.88
N ILE A 68 -6.03 11.50 -18.59
CA ILE A 68 -5.76 12.75 -17.85
C ILE A 68 -4.67 12.44 -16.82
N ALA A 69 -3.64 13.27 -16.76
CA ALA A 69 -2.60 13.16 -15.74
C ALA A 69 -3.08 13.78 -14.43
N SER A 70 -3.01 13.02 -13.33
CA SER A 70 -3.28 13.52 -11.99
C SER A 70 -2.04 14.17 -11.39
N THR A 71 -2.22 15.20 -10.57
CA THR A 71 -1.15 15.78 -9.75
C THR A 71 -0.59 14.84 -8.69
N LYS A 72 -1.23 13.67 -8.49
CA LYS A 72 -0.83 12.61 -7.54
C LYS A 72 0.03 11.51 -8.17
N GLY A 73 0.50 11.70 -9.42
CA GLY A 73 1.43 10.76 -10.08
C GLY A 73 0.77 9.52 -10.68
N PHE A 74 -0.47 9.63 -11.13
CA PHE A 74 -1.17 8.59 -11.88
C PHE A 74 -1.93 9.19 -13.07
N TRP A 75 -2.37 8.36 -13.99
CA TRP A 75 -3.21 8.73 -15.13
C TRP A 75 -4.55 8.03 -15.03
N TYR A 76 -5.58 8.69 -15.49
CA TYR A 76 -6.92 8.12 -15.47
C TYR A 76 -7.74 8.50 -16.71
N SER A 77 -8.70 7.66 -17.04
CA SER A 77 -9.65 7.90 -18.12
C SER A 77 -11.03 7.42 -17.71
N TYR A 78 -12.05 8.19 -18.04
CA TYR A 78 -13.43 7.82 -17.77
C TYR A 78 -13.90 6.75 -18.76
N ILE A 79 -14.49 5.67 -18.25
CA ILE A 79 -15.23 4.66 -19.00
C ILE A 79 -16.72 5.00 -18.96
N ALA A 80 -17.21 5.41 -17.77
CA ALA A 80 -18.55 5.94 -17.57
C ALA A 80 -18.48 7.15 -16.63
N THR A 81 -19.18 8.21 -16.97
CA THR A 81 -19.24 9.46 -16.21
C THR A 81 -20.63 9.71 -15.66
N ASN A 82 -20.71 10.35 -14.49
CA ASN A 82 -21.97 10.85 -13.93
C ASN A 82 -21.88 12.37 -13.74
N THR A 83 -22.29 13.12 -14.74
CA THR A 83 -22.27 14.59 -14.74
C THR A 83 -23.36 15.22 -13.86
N LYS A 84 -24.31 14.43 -13.35
CA LYS A 84 -25.39 14.90 -12.48
C LYS A 84 -24.96 14.97 -11.00
N ASP A 85 -24.03 14.13 -10.60
CA ASP A 85 -23.47 14.15 -9.24
C ASP A 85 -22.25 15.09 -9.19
N THR A 86 -22.22 15.95 -8.20
CA THR A 86 -21.10 16.90 -7.98
C THR A 86 -20.31 16.57 -6.72
N LEU A 87 -20.72 15.53 -5.98
CA LEU A 87 -20.10 15.12 -4.73
C LEU A 87 -19.06 14.03 -4.97
N THR A 88 -17.98 14.10 -4.23
CA THR A 88 -16.94 13.07 -4.20
C THR A 88 -16.68 12.61 -2.77
N PRO A 89 -16.17 11.38 -2.56
CA PRO A 89 -15.86 10.87 -1.23
C PRO A 89 -14.83 11.75 -0.50
N LYS A 90 -15.09 12.04 0.77
CA LYS A 90 -14.23 12.83 1.66
C LYS A 90 -13.78 11.98 2.85
N LYS A 91 -12.77 12.46 3.56
CA LYS A 91 -12.31 11.85 4.80
C LYS A 91 -13.48 11.64 5.78
N GLY A 92 -13.65 10.40 6.25
CA GLY A 92 -14.73 9.99 7.15
C GLY A 92 -15.99 9.49 6.46
N ASP A 93 -16.05 9.51 5.10
CA ASP A 93 -17.07 8.80 4.35
C ASP A 93 -16.71 7.31 4.21
N VAL A 94 -17.71 6.51 3.88
CA VAL A 94 -17.57 5.10 3.51
C VAL A 94 -17.87 4.98 2.03
N ALA A 95 -16.89 4.57 1.23
CA ALA A 95 -17.02 4.34 -0.20
C ALA A 95 -17.28 2.85 -0.48
N LEU A 96 -18.30 2.57 -1.30
CA LEU A 96 -18.67 1.24 -1.77
C LEU A 96 -18.29 1.13 -3.24
N PHE A 97 -17.34 0.27 -3.57
CA PHE A 97 -16.79 0.18 -4.92
C PHE A 97 -16.46 -1.25 -5.33
N ASP A 98 -16.31 -1.44 -6.61
CA ASP A 98 -15.78 -2.66 -7.21
C ASP A 98 -14.56 -2.29 -8.04
N TYR A 99 -13.61 -3.23 -8.15
CA TYR A 99 -12.45 -3.00 -9.00
C TYR A 99 -11.88 -4.30 -9.54
N GLU A 100 -11.13 -4.19 -10.63
CA GLU A 100 -10.28 -5.24 -11.16
C GLU A 100 -8.86 -4.71 -11.36
N VAL A 101 -7.89 -5.60 -11.28
CA VAL A 101 -6.47 -5.27 -11.43
C VAL A 101 -5.91 -6.02 -12.62
N LYS A 102 -5.23 -5.29 -13.50
CA LYS A 102 -4.57 -5.79 -14.71
C LYS A 102 -3.11 -5.34 -14.75
N ASP A 103 -2.31 -6.04 -15.52
CA ASP A 103 -1.03 -5.51 -15.95
C ASP A 103 -1.22 -4.46 -17.08
N LEU A 104 -0.15 -3.74 -17.44
CA LEU A 104 -0.20 -2.74 -18.51
C LEU A 104 -0.47 -3.32 -19.91
N LYS A 105 -0.39 -4.64 -20.07
CA LYS A 105 -0.76 -5.36 -21.31
C LYS A 105 -2.24 -5.74 -21.33
N GLY A 106 -2.99 -5.43 -20.28
CA GLY A 106 -4.41 -5.72 -20.16
C GLY A 106 -4.75 -7.13 -19.63
N ARG A 107 -3.76 -7.93 -19.23
CA ARG A 107 -4.01 -9.26 -18.64
C ARG A 107 -4.52 -9.10 -17.22
N ILE A 108 -5.60 -9.78 -16.89
CA ILE A 108 -6.22 -9.75 -15.57
C ILE A 108 -5.29 -10.44 -14.57
N ILE A 109 -4.98 -9.73 -13.48
CA ILE A 109 -4.27 -10.25 -12.31
C ILE A 109 -5.28 -10.65 -11.26
N TYR A 110 -6.21 -9.75 -10.97
CA TYR A 110 -7.36 -9.98 -10.09
C TYR A 110 -8.64 -9.52 -10.79
N SER A 111 -9.58 -10.42 -10.98
CA SER A 111 -10.89 -10.08 -11.52
C SER A 111 -11.78 -9.41 -10.46
N GLN A 112 -12.77 -8.65 -10.91
CA GLN A 112 -13.76 -8.04 -10.03
C GLN A 112 -14.51 -9.11 -9.20
N SER A 113 -14.83 -10.27 -9.79
CA SER A 113 -15.49 -11.37 -9.09
C SER A 113 -14.63 -12.01 -8.01
N GLU A 114 -13.31 -12.10 -8.24
CA GLU A 114 -12.35 -12.61 -7.26
C GLU A 114 -12.18 -11.66 -6.06
N LEU A 115 -12.14 -10.36 -6.33
CA LEU A 115 -11.99 -9.34 -5.29
C LEU A 115 -13.28 -9.09 -4.52
N GLY A 116 -14.44 -9.30 -5.17
CA GLY A 116 -15.75 -9.01 -4.62
C GLY A 116 -15.99 -7.51 -4.36
N PRO A 117 -17.19 -7.18 -3.85
CA PRO A 117 -17.53 -5.82 -3.45
C PRO A 117 -16.64 -5.31 -2.31
N GLN A 118 -16.16 -4.09 -2.45
CA GLN A 118 -15.26 -3.46 -1.48
C GLN A 118 -15.95 -2.34 -0.72
N THR A 119 -15.59 -2.22 0.55
CA THR A 119 -15.96 -1.12 1.43
C THR A 119 -14.69 -0.45 1.92
N TYR A 120 -14.59 0.86 1.75
CA TYR A 120 -13.43 1.64 2.16
C TYR A 120 -13.84 2.82 3.04
N PHE A 121 -13.37 2.81 4.27
CA PHE A 121 -13.49 3.96 5.17
C PHE A 121 -12.43 4.99 4.80
N VAL A 122 -12.86 6.06 4.15
CA VAL A 122 -11.98 7.03 3.49
C VAL A 122 -11.01 7.67 4.48
N ASP A 123 -9.71 7.52 4.20
CA ASP A 123 -8.57 7.99 5.00
C ASP A 123 -8.54 7.46 6.45
N LYS A 124 -9.33 6.42 6.78
CA LYS A 124 -9.28 5.69 8.06
C LYS A 124 -8.68 4.28 7.92
N GLN A 125 -8.73 3.72 6.73
CA GLN A 125 -8.15 2.40 6.43
C GLN A 125 -6.95 2.54 5.50
N ASN A 126 -6.01 1.60 5.61
CA ASN A 126 -4.87 1.54 4.72
C ASN A 126 -5.20 0.65 3.51
N ILE A 127 -5.35 1.27 2.35
CA ILE A 127 -5.47 0.60 1.06
C ILE A 127 -4.37 1.12 0.12
N MET A 128 -4.23 0.52 -1.03
CA MET A 128 -3.32 0.96 -2.10
C MET A 128 -3.46 2.48 -2.33
N MET A 129 -2.36 3.24 -2.25
CA MET A 129 -2.36 4.71 -2.30
C MET A 129 -3.05 5.23 -3.56
N GLY A 130 -2.81 4.59 -4.71
CA GLY A 130 -3.44 4.95 -5.98
C GLY A 130 -4.97 4.86 -5.92
N LEU A 131 -5.52 3.79 -5.31
CA LEU A 131 -6.98 3.66 -5.12
C LEU A 131 -7.52 4.69 -4.14
N ARG A 132 -6.82 4.94 -3.04
CA ARG A 132 -7.21 5.94 -2.04
C ARG A 132 -7.38 7.33 -2.66
N ASP A 133 -6.43 7.74 -3.51
CA ASP A 133 -6.48 9.04 -4.15
C ASP A 133 -7.40 9.03 -5.39
N GLY A 134 -7.49 7.90 -6.10
CA GLY A 134 -8.37 7.74 -7.25
C GLY A 134 -9.85 7.80 -6.89
N ILE A 135 -10.27 7.09 -5.83
CA ILE A 135 -11.66 7.06 -5.38
C ILE A 135 -12.16 8.47 -4.99
N LYS A 136 -11.30 9.30 -4.41
CA LYS A 136 -11.65 10.69 -4.05
C LYS A 136 -11.89 11.62 -5.24
N LEU A 137 -11.59 11.19 -6.46
CA LEU A 137 -11.89 11.93 -7.69
C LEU A 137 -13.23 11.50 -8.33
N MET A 138 -13.83 10.42 -7.87
CA MET A 138 -15.00 9.78 -8.52
C MET A 138 -16.31 10.31 -7.96
N HIS A 139 -17.30 10.41 -8.84
CA HIS A 139 -18.70 10.57 -8.47
C HIS A 139 -19.40 9.20 -8.41
N ARG A 140 -20.58 9.14 -7.79
CA ARG A 140 -21.38 7.90 -7.72
C ARG A 140 -21.68 7.36 -9.12
N ASN A 141 -21.58 6.05 -9.27
CA ASN A 141 -21.84 5.33 -10.53
C ASN A 141 -20.86 5.66 -11.66
N GLU A 142 -19.73 6.29 -11.36
CA GLU A 142 -18.65 6.43 -12.33
C GLU A 142 -17.80 5.17 -12.41
N LYS A 143 -17.28 4.93 -13.61
CA LYS A 143 -16.30 3.88 -13.89
C LYS A 143 -15.07 4.51 -14.51
N ILE A 144 -13.92 4.33 -13.87
CA ILE A 144 -12.66 4.96 -14.25
C ILE A 144 -11.58 3.90 -14.42
N ASN A 145 -10.78 4.09 -15.45
CA ASN A 145 -9.58 3.32 -15.71
C ASN A 145 -8.37 4.12 -15.20
N PHE A 146 -7.63 3.56 -14.25
CA PHE A 146 -6.45 4.15 -13.64
C PHE A 146 -5.18 3.42 -14.09
N LEU A 147 -4.12 4.17 -14.39
CA LEU A 147 -2.78 3.67 -14.62
C LEU A 147 -1.89 4.17 -13.47
N PHE A 148 -1.37 3.24 -12.69
CA PHE A 148 -0.57 3.50 -11.50
C PHE A 148 0.86 3.02 -11.69
N THR A 149 1.83 3.82 -11.22
CA THR A 149 3.19 3.33 -11.01
C THR A 149 3.23 2.41 -9.79
N SER A 150 4.26 1.57 -9.70
CA SER A 150 4.41 0.66 -8.57
C SER A 150 4.53 1.39 -7.24
N ALA A 151 5.12 2.58 -7.23
CA ALA A 151 5.34 3.38 -6.02
C ALA A 151 4.07 3.74 -5.26
N ILE A 152 2.95 3.88 -5.95
CA ILE A 152 1.63 4.21 -5.36
C ILE A 152 0.69 3.00 -5.29
N THR A 153 1.22 1.80 -5.56
CA THR A 153 0.51 0.53 -5.44
C THR A 153 1.20 -0.38 -4.42
N TYR A 154 1.77 -1.48 -4.85
CA TYR A 154 2.40 -2.49 -3.97
C TYR A 154 3.92 -2.35 -3.87
N GLY A 155 4.54 -1.47 -4.66
CA GLY A 155 5.95 -1.12 -4.58
C GLY A 155 6.92 -2.30 -4.72
N TYR A 156 8.00 -2.23 -3.93
CA TYR A 156 9.06 -3.24 -3.93
C TYR A 156 8.59 -4.61 -3.42
N HIS A 157 7.65 -4.64 -2.49
CA HIS A 157 7.24 -5.91 -1.87
C HIS A 157 6.23 -6.71 -2.71
N GLY A 158 5.52 -6.05 -3.64
CA GLY A 158 4.37 -6.69 -4.28
C GLY A 158 3.23 -6.93 -3.27
N ASP A 159 2.33 -7.88 -3.59
CA ASP A 159 1.24 -8.28 -2.70
C ASP A 159 1.47 -9.67 -2.07
N ASN A 160 2.63 -10.26 -2.29
CA ASN A 160 3.02 -11.61 -1.87
C ASN A 160 2.12 -12.74 -2.45
N LYS A 161 1.37 -12.45 -3.53
CA LYS A 161 0.48 -13.42 -4.20
C LYS A 161 0.68 -13.38 -5.71
N LYS A 162 -0.04 -12.50 -6.41
CA LYS A 162 -0.04 -12.42 -7.88
C LYS A 162 0.72 -11.21 -8.42
N ILE A 163 0.92 -10.15 -7.61
CA ILE A 163 1.60 -8.93 -8.01
C ILE A 163 3.03 -8.97 -7.47
N GLY A 164 3.98 -9.06 -8.37
CA GLY A 164 5.41 -9.06 -8.04
C GLY A 164 5.96 -7.66 -7.74
N THR A 165 7.26 -7.63 -7.46
CA THR A 165 8.04 -6.42 -7.16
C THR A 165 7.99 -5.39 -8.30
N ASN A 166 7.76 -4.12 -7.95
CA ASN A 166 7.84 -2.98 -8.88
C ASN A 166 6.99 -3.18 -10.15
N LYS A 167 5.71 -3.52 -9.97
CA LYS A 167 4.78 -3.70 -11.09
C LYS A 167 3.84 -2.51 -11.20
N PRO A 168 3.91 -1.74 -12.30
CA PRO A 168 2.87 -0.77 -12.62
C PRO A 168 1.59 -1.50 -12.99
N LEU A 169 0.45 -0.94 -12.62
CA LEU A 169 -0.86 -1.58 -12.70
C LEU A 169 -1.87 -0.71 -13.45
N LEU A 170 -2.80 -1.41 -14.10
CA LEU A 170 -4.02 -0.86 -14.63
C LEU A 170 -5.16 -1.34 -13.73
N CYS A 171 -5.90 -0.39 -13.13
CA CYS A 171 -7.04 -0.69 -12.26
C CYS A 171 -8.31 -0.08 -12.85
N ILE A 172 -9.34 -0.90 -13.04
CA ILE A 172 -10.67 -0.41 -13.45
C ILE A 172 -11.54 -0.39 -12.20
N VAL A 173 -11.98 0.80 -11.80
CA VAL A 173 -12.73 1.02 -10.57
C VAL A 173 -14.12 1.53 -10.90
N THR A 174 -15.14 0.98 -10.26
CA THR A 174 -16.53 1.45 -10.29
C THR A 174 -16.91 1.91 -8.90
N LEU A 175 -17.13 3.20 -8.69
CA LEU A 175 -17.68 3.72 -7.44
C LEU A 175 -19.19 3.58 -7.47
N ARG A 176 -19.73 2.64 -6.67
CA ARG A 176 -21.19 2.39 -6.60
C ARG A 176 -21.91 3.47 -5.81
N ASP A 177 -21.40 3.76 -4.62
CA ASP A 177 -21.99 4.72 -3.69
C ASP A 177 -20.96 5.19 -2.67
N PHE A 178 -21.22 6.29 -1.99
CA PHE A 178 -20.53 6.68 -0.79
C PHE A 178 -21.47 7.48 0.11
N MET A 179 -21.23 7.42 1.42
CA MET A 179 -22.04 8.09 2.41
C MET A 179 -21.22 8.35 3.68
N SER A 180 -21.72 9.20 4.57
CA SER A 180 -21.08 9.36 5.88
C SER A 180 -21.07 8.04 6.67
N GLU A 181 -20.07 7.83 7.51
CA GLU A 181 -19.96 6.62 8.35
C GLU A 181 -21.22 6.41 9.21
N ALA A 182 -21.81 7.49 9.76
CA ALA A 182 -23.05 7.40 10.54
C ALA A 182 -24.22 6.83 9.71
N ASN A 183 -24.37 7.26 8.45
CA ASN A 183 -25.40 6.75 7.55
C ASN A 183 -25.13 5.29 7.14
N TYR A 184 -23.86 4.94 6.97
CA TYR A 184 -23.45 3.56 6.69
C TYR A 184 -23.82 2.64 7.86
N ASP A 185 -23.50 3.01 9.09
CA ASP A 185 -23.82 2.25 10.30
C ASP A 185 -25.34 2.08 10.49
N GLN A 186 -26.12 3.13 10.22
CA GLN A 186 -27.58 3.05 10.26
C GLN A 186 -28.11 2.06 9.22
N LYS A 187 -27.59 2.11 7.98
CA LYS A 187 -27.98 1.20 6.90
C LYS A 187 -27.64 -0.25 7.23
N MET A 188 -26.47 -0.50 7.83
CA MET A 188 -26.06 -1.85 8.23
C MET A 188 -26.94 -2.39 9.36
N LYS A 189 -27.30 -1.57 10.35
CA LYS A 189 -28.23 -1.96 11.43
C LYS A 189 -29.61 -2.29 10.90
N ALA A 190 -30.15 -1.48 9.98
CA ALA A 190 -31.46 -1.73 9.37
C ALA A 190 -31.48 -3.06 8.59
N ASN A 191 -30.41 -3.37 7.84
CA ASN A 191 -30.31 -4.62 7.11
C ASN A 191 -30.23 -5.85 8.03
N SER A 192 -29.48 -5.75 9.15
CA SER A 192 -29.38 -6.84 10.11
C SER A 192 -30.71 -7.13 10.85
N THR A 193 -31.55 -6.11 11.04
CA THR A 193 -32.87 -6.26 11.69
C THR A 193 -33.87 -6.92 10.72
N SER A 194 -33.79 -6.62 9.43
CA SER A 194 -34.68 -7.23 8.42
C SER A 194 -34.40 -8.73 8.20
N ASP A 195 -33.12 -9.15 8.24
CA ASP A 195 -32.76 -10.57 8.09
C ASP A 195 -33.21 -11.43 9.29
N SER A 196 -33.24 -10.86 10.49
CA SER A 196 -33.71 -11.57 11.69
C SER A 196 -35.24 -11.77 11.72
N THR A 197 -36.00 -10.93 11.04
CA THR A 197 -37.46 -11.04 10.98
C THR A 197 -37.93 -12.13 9.98
N THR A 198 -37.18 -12.30 8.89
CA THR A 198 -37.54 -13.31 7.85
C THR A 198 -37.27 -14.77 8.30
N GLN A 199 -36.39 -15.01 9.28
CA GLN A 199 -36.13 -16.35 9.81
C GLN A 199 -37.16 -16.82 10.82
N ASN A 200 -37.93 -15.93 11.45
CA ASN A 200 -38.97 -16.30 12.42
C ASN A 200 -40.29 -16.70 11.83
N ASP A 201 -40.60 -16.29 10.60
CA ASP A 201 -41.86 -16.63 9.92
C ASP A 201 -41.85 -17.99 9.21
N SER A 202 -40.72 -18.67 9.14
CA SER A 202 -40.61 -20.00 8.50
C SER A 202 -40.69 -21.19 9.46
N ILE A 203 -40.95 -20.96 10.77
CA ILE A 203 -41.04 -22.01 11.79
C ILE A 203 -42.49 -22.24 12.26
N ILE A 204 -43.47 -21.50 11.75
CA ILE A 204 -44.90 -21.71 12.07
C ILE A 204 -45.65 -22.02 10.76
N ASN A 205 -45.50 -23.27 10.28
CA ASN A 205 -46.48 -23.96 9.44
C ASN A 205 -46.17 -25.47 9.44
#